data_4d32ff1c32b442b2ce91be506d144f42
#
_entry.id   4d32ff1c32b442b2ce91be506d144f42
#
_cell.length_a   1.000
_cell.length_b   1.000
_cell.length_c   1.000
_cell.angle_alpha   90.00
_cell.angle_beta   90.00
_cell.angle_gamma   90.00
#
_symmetry.space_group_name_H-M   'P 1'
#
loop_
_entity.id
_entity.type
_entity.pdbx_description
1 polymer ?
#
loop_
_entity_poly.entity_id
_entity_poly.type
_entity_poly.pdbx_seq_one_letter_code
_entity_poly.pdbx_strand_id
1 'polypeptide(L)'
;MNSVQRVVVIPEETIGTINPYLHGHFAEHLGELIYPGICVGPDCPVPNTDGIRNDVVEALKPLNIPVLRWPGGCFADDYHWRDGIGPREDRPLRINRHWGMAEEPNQFGTHEFIAFCRAIGAEPYFAGNVGSGTPAELRNWIEYCNFTGRSSLADERRANGAADPLGVRFWGIGNENWGCGGEMSPEQYAAEFCRFRSYVSNYSGNRVEAIACGQNNADWAWTRRFFEHMRNHYANRLGGVQGFAAHYYCGTAGTATEYTEDQWLELLAKAYAVEGIITGCRSIMDEYDPGRKIKLLLDEWGAWHPVEAGKPRGGLYQQNTIRDACVAALSLDIFHNQADKLYMANIAQLINVLQACLLVDEERCIKTPTYHVFDLYQAHRGARAVRFESYADELTAGGPSARHCQTRYLEERPFMLRTAHGSASMNDDMLCVTAVNCHPTAPIDLDLDIYGARWRTAEVTSLSADDIHAHNTFDHPDRVQLSSTQTQEPAEGRLRVTMPGGSITRVVGKIE
;
A
#
# COMPACT_ATOMS: atom_id res chain seq x y z
N MET A 1 -27.03 -9.78 25.18
CA MET A 1 -27.41 -9.23 23.86
C MET A 1 -26.26 -8.36 23.42
N ASN A 2 -25.80 -8.50 22.18
CA ASN A 2 -24.76 -7.63 21.65
C ASN A 2 -25.27 -6.20 21.56
N SER A 3 -24.36 -5.21 21.61
CA SER A 3 -24.74 -3.83 21.30
C SER A 3 -25.08 -3.71 19.81
N VAL A 4 -26.18 -3.02 19.50
CA VAL A 4 -26.60 -2.79 18.12
C VAL A 4 -25.95 -1.51 17.63
N GLN A 5 -25.18 -1.62 16.55
CA GLN A 5 -24.50 -0.51 15.90
C GLN A 5 -25.14 -0.23 14.55
N ARG A 6 -25.48 1.01 14.30
CA ARG A 6 -26.18 1.40 13.07
C ARG A 6 -25.23 2.01 12.04
N VAL A 7 -25.36 1.54 10.81
CA VAL A 7 -24.69 2.10 9.62
C VAL A 7 -25.75 2.39 8.55
N VAL A 8 -25.58 3.50 7.84
CA VAL A 8 -26.42 3.89 6.72
C VAL A 8 -25.57 4.03 5.47
N VAL A 9 -25.93 3.30 4.43
CA VAL A 9 -25.35 3.47 3.09
C VAL A 9 -26.31 4.30 2.24
N ILE A 10 -25.77 5.29 1.51
CA ILE A 10 -26.54 6.17 0.63
C ILE A 10 -26.06 5.95 -0.81
N PRO A 11 -26.68 5.04 -1.58
CA PRO A 11 -26.22 4.65 -2.93
C PRO A 11 -26.18 5.80 -3.94
N GLU A 12 -27.07 6.79 -3.78
CA GLU A 12 -27.18 7.95 -4.65
C GLU A 12 -26.06 8.99 -4.44
N GLU A 13 -25.40 8.98 -3.27
CA GLU A 13 -24.29 9.88 -2.97
C GLU A 13 -22.94 9.25 -3.39
N THR A 14 -22.62 9.47 -4.66
CA THR A 14 -21.33 9.01 -5.23
C THR A 14 -20.18 9.87 -4.75
N ILE A 15 -19.10 9.23 -4.27
CA ILE A 15 -17.85 9.86 -3.90
C ILE A 15 -16.90 9.90 -5.11
N GLY A 16 -16.70 8.76 -5.77
CA GLY A 16 -15.81 8.62 -6.91
C GLY A 16 -15.71 7.15 -7.34
N THR A 17 -14.84 6.85 -8.28
CA THR A 17 -14.51 5.47 -8.64
C THR A 17 -13.32 5.00 -7.79
N ILE A 18 -13.46 3.86 -7.15
CA ILE A 18 -12.37 3.22 -6.40
C ILE A 18 -11.32 2.74 -7.41
N ASN A 19 -10.25 3.52 -7.53
CA ASN A 19 -9.17 3.14 -8.44
C ASN A 19 -8.53 1.82 -7.95
N PRO A 20 -8.36 0.81 -8.80
CA PRO A 20 -7.68 -0.42 -8.40
C PRO A 20 -6.33 -0.21 -7.74
N TYR A 21 -5.57 0.81 -8.14
CA TYR A 21 -4.26 1.14 -7.58
C TYR A 21 -4.29 1.58 -6.10
N LEU A 22 -5.47 1.79 -5.48
CA LEU A 22 -5.60 1.96 -4.03
C LEU A 22 -5.23 0.68 -3.26
N HIS A 23 -5.17 -0.46 -3.95
CA HIS A 23 -4.78 -1.75 -3.40
C HIS A 23 -3.37 -2.17 -3.87
N GLY A 24 -2.49 -1.19 -4.08
CA GLY A 24 -1.12 -1.42 -4.50
C GLY A 24 -0.22 -1.96 -3.39
N HIS A 25 0.92 -2.48 -3.80
CA HIS A 25 1.93 -3.05 -2.90
C HIS A 25 3.31 -2.47 -3.17
N PHE A 26 4.19 -2.66 -2.20
CA PHE A 26 5.56 -2.18 -2.22
C PHE A 26 6.54 -3.31 -1.92
N ALA A 27 7.63 -3.35 -2.67
CA ALA A 27 8.73 -4.27 -2.49
C ALA A 27 10.06 -3.50 -2.54
N GLU A 28 10.91 -3.72 -1.55
CA GLU A 28 12.22 -3.10 -1.43
C GLU A 28 13.31 -4.15 -1.24
N HIS A 29 14.53 -3.86 -1.67
CA HIS A 29 15.72 -4.62 -1.29
C HIS A 29 16.02 -4.39 0.19
N LEU A 30 15.21 -5.00 1.05
CA LEU A 30 15.23 -4.87 2.49
C LEU A 30 14.97 -6.22 3.15
N GLY A 31 15.80 -6.58 4.15
CA GLY A 31 15.64 -7.79 4.92
C GLY A 31 15.53 -9.03 4.04
N GLU A 32 14.56 -9.86 4.35
CA GLU A 32 14.28 -11.11 3.62
C GLU A 32 13.14 -10.95 2.59
N LEU A 33 12.88 -9.74 2.06
CA LEU A 33 11.81 -9.55 1.09
C LEU A 33 12.21 -10.04 -0.30
N ILE A 34 13.34 -9.55 -0.83
CA ILE A 34 13.81 -9.98 -2.15
C ILE A 34 14.48 -11.34 -2.04
N TYR A 35 15.44 -11.48 -1.11
CA TYR A 35 16.20 -12.71 -0.88
C TYR A 35 16.01 -13.21 0.57
N PRO A 36 15.48 -14.45 0.80
CA PRO A 36 14.97 -15.42 -0.19
C PRO A 36 13.47 -15.27 -0.49
N GLY A 37 12.84 -14.14 -0.16
CA GLY A 37 11.39 -13.97 -0.24
C GLY A 37 10.83 -14.11 -1.66
N ILE A 38 11.28 -13.29 -2.62
CA ILE A 38 10.86 -13.39 -4.01
C ILE A 38 11.82 -14.25 -4.82
N CYS A 39 13.13 -14.04 -4.61
CA CYS A 39 14.19 -14.60 -5.45
C CYS A 39 15.12 -15.51 -4.64
N VAL A 40 15.20 -16.75 -5.07
CA VAL A 40 16.08 -17.78 -4.47
C VAL A 40 17.23 -18.18 -5.39
N GLY A 41 17.23 -17.68 -6.64
CA GLY A 41 18.15 -18.12 -7.69
C GLY A 41 17.70 -19.39 -8.39
N PRO A 42 18.10 -19.57 -9.68
CA PRO A 42 17.60 -20.67 -10.50
C PRO A 42 18.05 -22.06 -10.03
N ASP A 43 19.20 -22.15 -9.35
CA ASP A 43 19.77 -23.44 -8.90
C ASP A 43 19.29 -23.83 -7.50
N CYS A 44 18.43 -23.03 -6.86
CA CYS A 44 17.90 -23.34 -5.54
C CYS A 44 16.95 -24.54 -5.58
N PRO A 45 16.98 -25.46 -4.60
CA PRO A 45 16.06 -26.60 -4.55
C PRO A 45 14.59 -26.21 -4.32
N VAL A 46 14.32 -25.01 -3.80
CA VAL A 46 12.96 -24.49 -3.67
C VAL A 46 12.34 -24.35 -5.06
N PRO A 47 11.10 -24.82 -5.30
CA PRO A 47 10.45 -24.71 -6.60
C PRO A 47 10.41 -23.26 -7.09
N ASN A 48 11.06 -23.01 -8.21
CA ASN A 48 11.19 -21.67 -8.77
C ASN A 48 11.10 -21.69 -10.31
N THR A 49 10.80 -20.53 -10.87
CA THR A 49 10.85 -20.27 -12.31
C THR A 49 11.89 -19.18 -12.54
N ASP A 50 13.02 -19.55 -13.09
CA ASP A 50 14.15 -18.65 -13.34
C ASP A 50 14.59 -17.86 -12.08
N GLY A 51 14.58 -18.56 -10.94
CA GLY A 51 14.96 -18.03 -9.63
C GLY A 51 13.84 -17.35 -8.84
N ILE A 52 12.66 -17.13 -9.44
CA ILE A 52 11.49 -16.56 -8.77
C ILE A 52 10.68 -17.69 -8.12
N ARG A 53 10.37 -17.59 -6.83
CA ARG A 53 9.63 -18.61 -6.05
C ARG A 53 8.22 -18.84 -6.60
N ASN A 54 7.90 -20.09 -6.93
CA ASN A 54 6.59 -20.46 -7.47
C ASN A 54 5.48 -20.35 -6.40
N ASP A 55 5.74 -20.75 -5.17
CA ASP A 55 4.79 -20.69 -4.06
C ASP A 55 4.35 -19.25 -3.77
N VAL A 56 5.28 -18.30 -3.81
CA VAL A 56 4.99 -16.86 -3.67
C VAL A 56 4.12 -16.35 -4.83
N VAL A 57 4.46 -16.71 -6.06
CA VAL A 57 3.67 -16.34 -7.25
C VAL A 57 2.25 -16.91 -7.15
N GLU A 58 2.12 -18.19 -6.78
CA GLU A 58 0.82 -18.85 -6.61
C GLU A 58 -0.02 -18.23 -5.50
N ALA A 59 0.60 -17.83 -4.39
CA ALA A 59 -0.09 -17.16 -3.30
C ALA A 59 -0.58 -15.76 -3.69
N LEU A 60 0.17 -15.00 -4.51
CA LEU A 60 -0.16 -13.62 -4.87
C LEU A 60 -1.10 -13.50 -6.07
N LYS A 61 -1.10 -14.46 -7.01
CA LYS A 61 -2.01 -14.45 -8.18
C LYS A 61 -3.48 -14.18 -7.83
N PRO A 62 -4.07 -14.85 -6.82
CA PRO A 62 -5.47 -14.61 -6.45
C PRO A 62 -5.75 -13.19 -5.99
N LEU A 63 -4.77 -12.49 -5.42
CA LEU A 63 -4.91 -11.09 -5.01
C LEU A 63 -5.02 -10.14 -6.20
N ASN A 64 -4.58 -10.55 -7.39
CA ASN A 64 -4.60 -9.72 -8.59
C ASN A 64 -4.06 -8.31 -8.30
N ILE A 65 -2.85 -8.24 -7.75
CA ILE A 65 -2.20 -7.00 -7.30
C ILE A 65 -2.15 -5.99 -8.45
N PRO A 66 -2.76 -4.80 -8.30
CA PRO A 66 -2.90 -3.89 -9.43
C PRO A 66 -1.61 -3.13 -9.77
N VAL A 67 -0.75 -2.91 -8.80
CA VAL A 67 0.54 -2.21 -8.98
C VAL A 67 1.52 -2.67 -7.92
N LEU A 68 2.79 -2.82 -8.30
CA LEU A 68 3.89 -3.13 -7.40
C LEU A 68 5.02 -2.10 -7.58
N ARG A 69 5.35 -1.38 -6.51
CA ARG A 69 6.44 -0.40 -6.45
C ARG A 69 7.75 -1.08 -6.06
N TRP A 70 8.87 -0.75 -6.75
CA TRP A 70 10.22 -1.30 -6.56
C TRP A 70 11.26 -0.30 -7.11
N PRO A 71 12.55 -0.29 -6.77
CA PRO A 71 13.32 -1.24 -5.94
C PRO A 71 13.36 -0.88 -4.46
N GLY A 72 12.71 0.18 -4.08
CA GLY A 72 12.70 0.64 -2.70
C GLY A 72 11.89 1.93 -2.54
N GLY A 73 11.80 2.32 -1.42
CA GLY A 73 12.18 3.05 -0.24
C GLY A 73 13.59 3.67 -0.30
N CYS A 74 14.21 3.72 0.85
CA CYS A 74 15.55 4.30 0.96
C CYS A 74 16.57 3.67 0.02
N PHE A 75 16.43 2.38 -0.29
CA PHE A 75 17.32 1.70 -1.23
C PHE A 75 17.23 2.29 -2.65
N ALA A 76 16.09 2.83 -3.07
CA ALA A 76 15.92 3.39 -4.42
C ALA A 76 16.92 4.51 -4.72
N ASP A 77 17.23 5.37 -3.74
CA ASP A 77 18.13 6.52 -3.91
C ASP A 77 19.63 6.16 -3.78
N ASP A 78 19.92 4.85 -3.63
CA ASP A 78 21.29 4.29 -3.68
C ASP A 78 21.43 3.20 -4.77
N TYR A 79 20.33 2.81 -5.42
CA TYR A 79 20.29 1.75 -6.43
C TYR A 79 20.70 2.25 -7.81
N HIS A 80 21.70 1.61 -8.41
CA HIS A 80 22.11 1.82 -9.79
C HIS A 80 21.56 0.69 -10.69
N TRP A 81 20.55 0.98 -11.50
CA TRP A 81 19.82 -0.01 -12.27
C TRP A 81 20.67 -0.89 -13.20
N ARG A 82 21.83 -0.37 -13.64
CA ARG A 82 22.78 -1.14 -14.47
C ARG A 82 23.42 -2.29 -13.72
N ASP A 83 23.51 -2.21 -12.41
CA ASP A 83 24.04 -3.30 -11.58
C ASP A 83 23.12 -4.52 -11.60
N GLY A 84 21.82 -4.35 -11.87
CA GLY A 84 20.78 -5.39 -11.90
C GLY A 84 20.39 -5.84 -13.31
N ILE A 85 21.22 -5.65 -14.36
CA ILE A 85 20.96 -6.14 -15.71
C ILE A 85 22.14 -6.94 -16.26
N GLY A 86 21.94 -7.63 -17.37
CA GLY A 86 22.95 -8.52 -17.97
C GLY A 86 23.06 -9.87 -17.25
N PRO A 87 24.10 -10.67 -17.61
CA PRO A 87 24.34 -11.96 -16.98
C PRO A 87 24.49 -11.85 -15.47
N ARG A 88 23.84 -12.74 -14.72
CA ARG A 88 23.82 -12.67 -13.25
C ARG A 88 25.21 -12.83 -12.63
N GLU A 89 26.06 -13.65 -13.23
CA GLU A 89 27.45 -13.89 -12.81
C GLU A 89 28.36 -12.66 -12.93
N ASP A 90 28.00 -11.71 -13.79
CA ASP A 90 28.76 -10.47 -14.01
C ASP A 90 28.26 -9.30 -13.16
N ARG A 91 27.16 -9.47 -12.41
CA ARG A 91 26.58 -8.39 -11.61
C ARG A 91 27.41 -8.12 -10.36
N PRO A 92 27.61 -6.85 -10.01
CA PRO A 92 28.45 -6.51 -8.86
C PRO A 92 27.76 -6.84 -7.54
N LEU A 93 28.52 -7.27 -6.55
CA LEU A 93 28.12 -7.31 -5.16
C LEU A 93 28.23 -5.91 -4.57
N ARG A 94 27.13 -5.40 -4.01
CA ARG A 94 27.05 -4.11 -3.31
C ARG A 94 26.76 -4.30 -1.83
N ILE A 95 26.88 -3.24 -1.06
CA ILE A 95 26.45 -3.21 0.35
C ILE A 95 25.25 -2.28 0.46
N ASN A 96 24.15 -2.83 0.94
CA ASN A 96 22.94 -2.07 1.25
C ASN A 96 23.16 -1.33 2.58
N ARG A 97 23.63 -0.09 2.50
CA ARG A 97 23.96 0.73 3.67
C ARG A 97 22.75 1.19 4.47
N HIS A 98 21.58 1.23 3.86
CA HIS A 98 20.34 1.64 4.53
C HIS A 98 19.81 0.53 5.43
N TRP A 99 19.95 -0.73 4.99
CA TRP A 99 19.30 -1.86 5.64
C TRP A 99 20.31 -2.87 6.18
N GLY A 100 20.93 -2.48 7.31
CA GLY A 100 21.77 -3.40 8.07
C GLY A 100 23.12 -3.73 7.48
N MET A 101 23.63 -2.98 6.50
CA MET A 101 24.88 -3.26 5.79
C MET A 101 24.88 -4.65 5.14
N ALA A 102 23.69 -5.09 4.67
CA ALA A 102 23.54 -6.38 4.03
C ALA A 102 24.22 -6.42 2.65
N GLU A 103 24.70 -7.59 2.26
CA GLU A 103 25.16 -7.84 0.91
C GLU A 103 23.99 -7.81 -0.08
N GLU A 104 24.15 -7.04 -1.18
CA GLU A 104 23.23 -6.97 -2.29
C GLU A 104 23.89 -7.54 -3.54
N PRO A 105 23.55 -8.78 -3.92
CA PRO A 105 24.18 -9.46 -5.05
C PRO A 105 23.61 -9.03 -6.41
N ASN A 106 22.62 -8.15 -6.45
CA ASN A 106 21.93 -7.68 -7.66
C ASN A 106 21.35 -8.81 -8.55
N GLN A 107 21.04 -9.96 -7.95
CA GLN A 107 20.47 -11.11 -8.69
C GLN A 107 19.00 -10.93 -9.09
N PHE A 108 18.35 -9.92 -8.49
CA PHE A 108 17.00 -9.48 -8.80
C PHE A 108 17.03 -8.02 -9.25
N GLY A 109 16.86 -7.78 -10.52
CA GLY A 109 16.92 -6.44 -11.13
C GLY A 109 15.74 -6.18 -12.05
N THR A 110 15.92 -5.30 -13.03
CA THR A 110 14.85 -4.84 -13.93
C THR A 110 14.08 -5.98 -14.58
N HIS A 111 14.78 -6.97 -15.15
CA HIS A 111 14.13 -8.07 -15.86
C HIS A 111 13.38 -9.02 -14.93
N GLU A 112 14.00 -9.37 -13.82
CA GLU A 112 13.41 -10.26 -12.82
C GLU A 112 12.17 -9.61 -12.18
N PHE A 113 12.23 -8.31 -11.87
CA PHE A 113 11.08 -7.58 -11.35
C PHE A 113 9.92 -7.53 -12.34
N ILE A 114 10.18 -7.24 -13.62
CA ILE A 114 9.14 -7.25 -14.67
C ILE A 114 8.57 -8.67 -14.87
N ALA A 115 9.41 -9.71 -14.83
CA ALA A 115 8.93 -11.09 -14.91
C ALA A 115 8.02 -11.44 -13.73
N PHE A 116 8.41 -11.02 -12.52
CA PHE A 116 7.58 -11.19 -11.32
C PHE A 116 6.25 -10.44 -11.43
N CYS A 117 6.27 -9.15 -11.81
CA CYS A 117 5.04 -8.38 -12.02
C CYS A 117 4.09 -9.07 -13.03
N ARG A 118 4.62 -9.55 -14.17
CA ARG A 118 3.82 -10.28 -15.16
C ARG A 118 3.26 -11.58 -14.60
N ALA A 119 4.04 -12.30 -13.79
CA ALA A 119 3.60 -13.56 -13.19
C ALA A 119 2.43 -13.38 -12.22
N ILE A 120 2.36 -12.26 -11.50
CA ILE A 120 1.29 -11.94 -10.54
C ILE A 120 0.22 -10.99 -11.10
N GLY A 121 0.38 -10.50 -12.34
CA GLY A 121 -0.57 -9.58 -13.00
C GLY A 121 -0.47 -8.12 -12.57
N ALA A 122 0.64 -7.68 -11.95
CA ALA A 122 0.82 -6.32 -11.44
C ALA A 122 1.42 -5.37 -12.49
N GLU A 123 0.97 -4.11 -12.48
CA GLU A 123 1.61 -3.01 -13.18
C GLU A 123 2.92 -2.63 -12.47
N PRO A 124 4.07 -2.56 -13.16
CA PRO A 124 5.33 -2.16 -12.54
C PRO A 124 5.39 -0.66 -12.27
N TYR A 125 5.86 -0.29 -11.06
CA TYR A 125 6.16 1.08 -10.68
C TYR A 125 7.61 1.16 -10.20
N PHE A 126 8.47 1.87 -10.94
CA PHE A 126 9.89 2.03 -10.61
C PHE A 126 10.15 3.33 -9.85
N ALA A 127 10.86 3.24 -8.72
CA ALA A 127 11.41 4.39 -8.01
C ALA A 127 12.84 4.68 -8.52
N GLY A 128 13.03 5.84 -9.14
CA GLY A 128 14.30 6.27 -9.70
C GLY A 128 15.20 6.90 -8.67
N ASN A 129 16.52 6.71 -8.82
CA ASN A 129 17.54 7.22 -7.93
C ASN A 129 17.79 8.72 -8.18
N VAL A 130 17.37 9.58 -7.26
CA VAL A 130 17.67 11.03 -7.24
C VAL A 130 18.75 11.37 -6.24
N GLY A 131 18.91 10.58 -5.20
CA GLY A 131 19.90 10.80 -4.13
C GLY A 131 21.34 10.70 -4.61
N SER A 132 21.75 9.55 -5.11
CA SER A 132 23.11 9.32 -5.62
C SER A 132 23.19 9.23 -7.15
N GLY A 133 22.05 9.10 -7.84
CA GLY A 133 21.97 8.96 -9.28
C GLY A 133 22.02 10.26 -10.08
N THR A 134 21.84 10.15 -11.38
CA THR A 134 21.85 11.29 -12.29
C THR A 134 20.64 11.32 -13.22
N PRO A 135 20.22 12.49 -13.76
CA PRO A 135 19.18 12.56 -14.77
C PRO A 135 19.46 11.72 -16.02
N ALA A 136 20.72 11.58 -16.40
CA ALA A 136 21.11 10.74 -17.53
C ALA A 136 20.87 9.26 -17.24
N GLU A 137 21.12 8.82 -16.01
CA GLU A 137 20.88 7.45 -15.58
C GLU A 137 19.39 7.10 -15.60
N LEU A 138 18.54 7.95 -15.02
CA LEU A 138 17.08 7.76 -15.06
C LEU A 138 16.55 7.76 -16.51
N ARG A 139 16.96 8.73 -17.35
CA ARG A 139 16.60 8.76 -18.78
C ARG A 139 16.98 7.46 -19.47
N ASN A 140 18.20 6.97 -19.23
CA ASN A 140 18.70 5.76 -19.85
C ASN A 140 17.90 4.53 -19.42
N TRP A 141 17.48 4.47 -18.15
CA TRP A 141 16.64 3.38 -17.65
C TRP A 141 15.25 3.40 -18.31
N ILE A 142 14.63 4.58 -18.42
CA ILE A 142 13.33 4.75 -19.12
C ILE A 142 13.46 4.37 -20.61
N GLU A 143 14.52 4.80 -21.30
CA GLU A 143 14.79 4.43 -22.70
C GLU A 143 14.97 2.94 -22.84
N TYR A 144 15.81 2.33 -21.99
CA TYR A 144 16.03 0.87 -21.94
C TYR A 144 14.72 0.11 -21.81
N CYS A 145 13.85 0.53 -20.89
CA CYS A 145 12.57 -0.13 -20.66
C CYS A 145 11.55 0.08 -21.78
N ASN A 146 11.48 1.29 -22.38
CA ASN A 146 10.30 1.71 -23.11
C ASN A 146 10.52 1.94 -24.62
N PHE A 147 11.77 2.00 -25.13
CA PHE A 147 12.01 2.32 -26.52
C PHE A 147 11.91 1.09 -27.43
N THR A 148 11.11 1.22 -28.53
CA THR A 148 10.92 0.14 -29.53
C THR A 148 11.94 0.18 -30.67
N GLY A 149 12.51 1.37 -30.95
CA GLY A 149 13.41 1.62 -32.07
C GLY A 149 14.80 1.03 -31.87
N ARG A 150 15.75 1.51 -32.69
CA ARG A 150 17.17 1.14 -32.61
C ARG A 150 17.93 2.16 -31.77
N SER A 151 18.48 1.72 -30.65
CA SER A 151 19.47 2.45 -29.88
C SER A 151 20.32 1.43 -29.11
N SER A 152 21.50 1.85 -28.66
CA SER A 152 22.37 0.96 -27.87
C SER A 152 21.67 0.38 -26.65
N LEU A 153 20.82 1.19 -25.96
CA LEU A 153 20.07 0.74 -24.79
C LEU A 153 18.95 -0.25 -25.15
N ALA A 154 18.21 0.03 -26.24
CA ALA A 154 17.18 -0.90 -26.71
C ALA A 154 17.78 -2.22 -27.25
N ASP A 155 18.95 -2.14 -27.89
CA ASP A 155 19.66 -3.33 -28.38
C ASP A 155 20.24 -4.13 -27.19
N GLU A 156 20.76 -3.47 -26.15
CA GLU A 156 21.19 -4.09 -24.89
C GLU A 156 20.02 -4.81 -24.18
N ARG A 157 18.83 -4.18 -24.08
CA ARG A 157 17.63 -4.85 -23.54
C ARG A 157 17.31 -6.13 -24.29
N ARG A 158 17.37 -6.10 -25.63
CA ARG A 158 17.12 -7.27 -26.49
C ARG A 158 18.15 -8.36 -26.27
N ALA A 159 19.42 -7.97 -26.16
CA ALA A 159 20.51 -8.89 -25.83
C ALA A 159 20.31 -9.55 -24.46
N ASN A 160 19.75 -8.81 -23.51
CA ASN A 160 19.41 -9.29 -22.18
C ASN A 160 18.07 -10.06 -22.12
N GLY A 161 17.50 -10.45 -23.29
CA GLY A 161 16.36 -11.36 -23.38
C GLY A 161 14.98 -10.72 -23.55
N ALA A 162 14.86 -9.37 -23.51
CA ALA A 162 13.57 -8.69 -23.71
C ALA A 162 13.49 -8.06 -25.11
N ALA A 163 12.95 -8.82 -26.06
CA ALA A 163 12.78 -8.36 -27.45
C ALA A 163 11.86 -7.14 -27.53
N ASP A 164 10.72 -7.18 -26.83
CA ASP A 164 9.76 -6.09 -26.75
C ASP A 164 10.06 -5.13 -25.61
N PRO A 165 9.57 -3.88 -25.66
CA PRO A 165 9.63 -2.97 -24.53
C PRO A 165 8.98 -3.55 -23.28
N LEU A 166 9.53 -3.20 -22.12
CA LEU A 166 9.00 -3.62 -20.83
C LEU A 166 7.70 -2.86 -20.49
N GLY A 167 7.52 -1.64 -21.05
CA GLY A 167 6.29 -0.87 -20.99
C GLY A 167 6.04 -0.23 -19.62
N VAL A 168 7.07 0.21 -18.92
CA VAL A 168 6.95 0.78 -17.57
C VAL A 168 6.35 2.18 -17.62
N ARG A 169 5.20 2.36 -16.97
CA ARG A 169 4.42 3.59 -16.95
C ARG A 169 4.76 4.49 -15.76
N PHE A 170 4.82 3.94 -14.55
CA PHE A 170 4.99 4.71 -13.32
C PHE A 170 6.46 4.82 -12.93
N TRP A 171 6.89 6.08 -12.69
CA TRP A 171 8.27 6.40 -12.34
C TRP A 171 8.31 7.40 -11.20
N GLY A 172 8.70 6.96 -10.01
CA GLY A 172 9.04 7.84 -8.89
C GLY A 172 10.33 8.60 -9.22
N ILE A 173 10.31 9.90 -9.00
CA ILE A 173 11.50 10.75 -9.11
C ILE A 173 12.06 10.92 -7.70
N GLY A 174 12.82 9.91 -7.26
CA GLY A 174 13.34 9.80 -5.89
C GLY A 174 12.38 9.11 -4.93
N ASN A 175 12.85 8.96 -3.70
CA ASN A 175 12.14 8.44 -2.55
C ASN A 175 12.55 9.19 -1.29
N GLU A 176 11.59 9.64 -0.47
CA GLU A 176 11.86 10.28 0.83
C GLU A 176 13.04 11.27 0.80
N ASN A 177 13.09 12.12 -0.22
CA ASN A 177 14.21 13.03 -0.44
C ASN A 177 14.36 14.08 0.68
N TRP A 178 13.35 14.22 1.55
CA TRP A 178 13.42 14.96 2.82
C TRP A 178 14.23 14.24 3.92
N GLY A 179 14.55 12.97 3.71
CA GLY A 179 15.28 12.09 4.63
C GLY A 179 16.32 11.25 3.90
N CYS A 180 16.17 9.93 3.92
CA CYS A 180 17.16 8.99 3.39
C CYS A 180 17.52 9.18 1.91
N GLY A 181 16.63 9.79 1.12
CA GLY A 181 16.88 10.12 -0.29
C GLY A 181 17.65 11.42 -0.51
N GLY A 182 18.33 11.99 0.50
CA GLY A 182 19.27 13.09 0.29
C GLY A 182 19.14 14.30 1.21
N GLU A 183 18.28 14.24 2.26
CA GLU A 183 18.12 15.31 3.28
C GLU A 183 17.80 16.69 2.66
N MET A 184 17.00 16.69 1.60
CA MET A 184 16.70 17.90 0.82
C MET A 184 15.58 18.73 1.46
N SER A 185 15.70 20.05 1.41
CA SER A 185 14.53 20.92 1.64
C SER A 185 13.51 20.79 0.51
N PRO A 186 12.24 21.20 0.71
CA PRO A 186 11.23 21.15 -0.36
C PRO A 186 11.63 21.89 -1.63
N GLU A 187 12.35 23.02 -1.49
CA GLU A 187 12.82 23.83 -2.62
C GLU A 187 13.96 23.14 -3.36
N GLN A 188 14.90 22.53 -2.63
CA GLN A 188 15.98 21.76 -3.22
C GLN A 188 15.41 20.57 -4.00
N TYR A 189 14.49 19.81 -3.39
CA TYR A 189 13.84 18.71 -4.08
C TYR A 189 13.03 19.16 -5.30
N ALA A 190 12.30 20.26 -5.22
CA ALA A 190 11.57 20.80 -6.37
C ALA A 190 12.51 21.12 -7.54
N ALA A 191 13.69 21.68 -7.26
CA ALA A 191 14.72 21.93 -8.27
C ALA A 191 15.26 20.63 -8.87
N GLU A 192 15.59 19.64 -8.04
CA GLU A 192 16.05 18.30 -8.48
C GLU A 192 14.96 17.59 -9.29
N PHE A 193 13.71 17.56 -8.82
CA PHE A 193 12.59 17.02 -9.57
C PHE A 193 12.53 17.63 -10.98
N CYS A 194 12.59 18.95 -11.11
CA CYS A 194 12.58 19.63 -12.41
C CYS A 194 13.79 19.27 -13.27
N ARG A 195 14.96 19.14 -12.67
CA ARG A 195 16.20 18.72 -13.35
C ARG A 195 16.05 17.31 -13.92
N PHE A 196 15.63 16.33 -13.12
CA PHE A 196 15.42 14.95 -13.56
C PHE A 196 14.28 14.84 -14.58
N ARG A 197 13.13 15.47 -14.28
CA ARG A 197 11.94 15.46 -15.14
C ARG A 197 12.18 16.03 -16.54
N SER A 198 13.14 16.96 -16.68
CA SER A 198 13.51 17.54 -17.99
C SER A 198 14.05 16.51 -18.99
N TYR A 199 14.55 15.38 -18.51
CA TYR A 199 15.11 14.31 -19.33
C TYR A 199 14.16 13.11 -19.48
N VAL A 200 13.01 13.11 -18.83
CA VAL A 200 12.00 12.05 -18.96
C VAL A 200 11.20 12.27 -20.24
N SER A 201 11.09 11.22 -21.05
CA SER A 201 10.37 11.23 -22.33
C SER A 201 9.45 10.01 -22.48
N ASN A 202 8.38 10.19 -23.25
CA ASN A 202 7.49 9.10 -23.65
C ASN A 202 8.12 8.40 -24.87
N TYR A 203 8.94 7.39 -24.62
CA TYR A 203 9.57 6.64 -25.71
C TYR A 203 8.53 5.76 -26.43
N SER A 204 8.51 5.84 -27.77
CA SER A 204 7.65 5.02 -28.63
C SER A 204 6.17 5.04 -28.30
N GLY A 205 5.67 6.15 -27.74
CA GLY A 205 4.27 6.28 -27.31
C GLY A 205 3.97 5.64 -25.96
N ASN A 206 4.91 4.94 -25.34
CA ASN A 206 4.78 4.47 -23.96
C ASN A 206 4.74 5.66 -23.01
N ARG A 207 3.56 5.90 -22.43
CA ARG A 207 3.35 7.04 -21.54
C ARG A 207 4.11 6.83 -20.24
N VAL A 208 4.86 7.86 -19.82
CA VAL A 208 5.53 7.93 -18.53
C VAL A 208 4.79 8.88 -17.61
N GLU A 209 4.45 8.42 -16.43
CA GLU A 209 3.91 9.24 -15.36
C GLU A 209 5.00 9.46 -14.30
N ALA A 210 5.51 10.69 -14.23
CA ALA A 210 6.52 11.09 -13.26
C ALA A 210 5.84 11.47 -11.92
N ILE A 211 6.22 10.78 -10.86
CA ILE A 211 5.65 10.94 -9.53
C ILE A 211 6.70 11.61 -8.64
N ALA A 212 6.35 12.76 -8.09
CA ALA A 212 7.22 13.47 -7.17
C ALA A 212 7.13 12.89 -5.76
N CYS A 213 8.25 12.83 -5.05
CA CYS A 213 8.30 12.55 -3.62
C CYS A 213 7.52 13.65 -2.89
N GLY A 214 6.64 13.24 -2.00
CA GLY A 214 5.80 14.10 -1.17
C GLY A 214 6.25 14.13 0.28
N GLN A 215 5.35 14.55 1.13
CA GLN A 215 5.60 14.77 2.55
C GLN A 215 5.74 13.48 3.36
N ASN A 216 6.42 13.60 4.48
CA ASN A 216 6.38 12.62 5.57
C ASN A 216 5.21 12.93 6.48
N ASN A 217 4.32 11.98 6.70
CA ASN A 217 3.19 12.11 7.61
C ASN A 217 2.45 13.47 7.42
N ALA A 218 2.24 14.23 8.48
CA ALA A 218 1.53 15.52 8.49
C ALA A 218 2.45 16.73 8.25
N ASP A 219 3.55 16.59 7.53
CA ASP A 219 4.39 17.74 7.18
C ASP A 219 3.78 18.56 6.03
N TRP A 220 2.65 19.20 6.32
CA TRP A 220 1.97 20.07 5.35
C TRP A 220 2.79 21.30 4.95
N ALA A 221 3.73 21.72 5.79
CA ALA A 221 4.64 22.82 5.46
C ALA A 221 5.57 22.42 4.33
N TRP A 222 6.08 21.19 4.32
CA TRP A 222 6.88 20.64 3.24
C TRP A 222 6.12 20.64 1.91
N THR A 223 4.90 20.13 1.91
CA THR A 223 4.03 20.09 0.72
C THR A 223 3.74 21.49 0.19
N ARG A 224 3.35 22.42 1.06
CA ARG A 224 3.06 23.81 0.67
C ARG A 224 4.28 24.48 0.02
N ARG A 225 5.44 24.36 0.64
CA ARG A 225 6.69 24.95 0.14
C ARG A 225 7.13 24.34 -1.20
N PHE A 226 6.96 23.03 -1.38
CA PHE A 226 7.22 22.36 -2.67
C PHE A 226 6.36 22.97 -3.78
N PHE A 227 5.04 23.00 -3.62
CA PHE A 227 4.14 23.52 -4.65
C PHE A 227 4.28 25.03 -4.87
N GLU A 228 4.52 25.79 -3.81
CA GLU A 228 4.79 27.21 -3.89
C GLU A 228 6.08 27.50 -4.70
N HIS A 229 7.15 26.78 -4.43
CA HIS A 229 8.41 26.89 -5.16
C HIS A 229 8.22 26.49 -6.63
N MET A 230 7.53 25.39 -6.90
CA MET A 230 7.19 24.95 -8.26
C MET A 230 6.40 26.03 -9.02
N ARG A 231 5.39 26.61 -8.40
CA ARG A 231 4.61 27.69 -9.04
C ARG A 231 5.44 28.94 -9.31
N ASN A 232 6.25 29.36 -8.36
CA ASN A 232 6.98 30.62 -8.46
C ASN A 232 8.20 30.56 -9.41
N HIS A 233 8.88 29.40 -9.47
CA HIS A 233 10.11 29.25 -10.25
C HIS A 233 9.98 28.34 -11.46
N TYR A 234 8.98 27.46 -11.49
CA TYR A 234 8.81 26.43 -12.52
C TYR A 234 7.36 26.33 -13.02
N ALA A 235 6.60 27.43 -13.05
CA ALA A 235 5.16 27.42 -13.35
C ALA A 235 4.79 26.64 -14.63
N ASN A 236 5.61 26.76 -15.68
CA ASN A 236 5.42 26.01 -16.94
C ASN A 236 5.71 24.50 -16.81
N ARG A 237 6.26 24.04 -15.70
CA ARG A 237 6.65 22.64 -15.44
C ARG A 237 5.77 21.96 -14.40
N LEU A 238 4.85 22.67 -13.77
CA LEU A 238 3.90 22.06 -12.83
C LEU A 238 3.11 20.93 -13.50
N GLY A 239 2.75 21.09 -14.78
CA GLY A 239 2.15 20.01 -15.59
C GLY A 239 3.05 18.80 -15.86
N GLY A 240 4.32 18.86 -15.49
CA GLY A 240 5.26 17.74 -15.52
C GLY A 240 5.19 16.83 -14.28
N VAL A 241 4.47 17.25 -13.24
CA VAL A 241 4.17 16.45 -12.05
C VAL A 241 2.87 15.70 -12.34
N GLN A 242 2.94 14.38 -12.57
CA GLN A 242 1.74 13.58 -12.80
C GLN A 242 1.19 13.00 -11.49
N GLY A 243 2.04 12.81 -10.49
CA GLY A 243 1.67 12.37 -9.16
C GLY A 243 2.53 13.02 -8.08
N PHE A 244 2.01 13.06 -6.87
CA PHE A 244 2.68 13.54 -5.68
C PHE A 244 2.43 12.52 -4.57
N ALA A 245 3.50 11.93 -4.02
CA ALA A 245 3.45 10.76 -3.16
C ALA A 245 3.78 11.10 -1.71
N ALA A 246 2.79 11.08 -0.83
CA ALA A 246 2.99 11.17 0.61
C ALA A 246 3.24 9.77 1.21
N HIS A 247 3.92 9.71 2.37
CA HIS A 247 4.10 8.51 3.15
C HIS A 247 3.44 8.64 4.51
N TYR A 248 2.84 7.57 5.00
CA TYR A 248 2.23 7.51 6.32
C TYR A 248 2.35 6.15 6.98
N TYR A 249 3.11 6.07 8.04
CA TYR A 249 3.14 4.92 8.93
C TYR A 249 2.42 5.25 10.23
N CYS A 250 1.47 4.41 10.64
CA CYS A 250 0.73 4.64 11.89
C CYS A 250 1.58 4.36 13.15
N GLY A 251 2.85 3.96 12.97
CA GLY A 251 3.76 3.68 14.08
C GLY A 251 3.34 2.46 14.88
N THR A 252 3.85 2.33 16.08
CA THR A 252 3.58 1.19 16.94
C THR A 252 2.80 1.57 18.18
N ALA A 253 2.09 0.58 18.74
CA ALA A 253 1.54 0.56 20.07
C ALA A 253 1.72 -0.88 20.61
N GLY A 254 2.66 -1.09 21.53
CA GLY A 254 3.17 -2.41 21.90
C GLY A 254 4.12 -3.00 20.85
N THR A 255 4.24 -4.32 20.80
CA THR A 255 4.97 -5.03 19.74
C THR A 255 4.02 -5.57 18.66
N ALA A 256 4.52 -6.30 17.69
CA ALA A 256 3.69 -6.93 16.66
C ALA A 256 2.69 -7.94 17.27
N THR A 257 3.12 -8.73 18.25
CA THR A 257 2.33 -9.83 18.82
C THR A 257 1.94 -9.66 20.29
N GLU A 258 2.56 -8.70 21.02
CA GLU A 258 2.28 -8.46 22.44
C GLU A 258 1.84 -7.01 22.66
N TYR A 259 0.61 -6.82 23.05
CA TYR A 259 -0.03 -5.55 23.31
C TYR A 259 -1.29 -5.70 24.17
N THR A 260 -1.71 -4.61 24.80
CA THR A 260 -2.96 -4.54 25.58
C THR A 260 -4.14 -4.10 24.69
N GLU A 261 -5.37 -4.21 25.21
CA GLU A 261 -6.55 -3.67 24.53
C GLU A 261 -6.46 -2.15 24.31
N ASP A 262 -5.87 -1.38 25.24
CA ASP A 262 -5.61 0.05 25.05
C ASP A 262 -4.65 0.29 23.87
N GLN A 263 -3.60 -0.51 23.74
CA GLN A 263 -2.66 -0.44 22.62
C GLN A 263 -3.27 -0.91 21.31
N TRP A 264 -4.24 -1.82 21.34
CA TRP A 264 -5.07 -2.17 20.19
C TRP A 264 -5.81 -0.93 19.69
N LEU A 265 -6.56 -0.26 20.56
CA LEU A 265 -7.33 0.94 20.19
C LEU A 265 -6.42 2.10 19.76
N GLU A 266 -5.28 2.28 20.42
CA GLU A 266 -4.27 3.29 20.03
C GLU A 266 -3.78 3.08 18.60
N LEU A 267 -3.45 1.85 18.20
CA LEU A 267 -2.96 1.58 16.85
C LEU A 267 -4.05 1.80 15.79
N LEU A 268 -5.27 1.36 16.05
CA LEU A 268 -6.39 1.57 15.15
C LEU A 268 -6.72 3.07 14.99
N ALA A 269 -6.65 3.85 16.07
CA ALA A 269 -6.83 5.29 16.02
C ALA A 269 -5.73 5.98 15.20
N LYS A 270 -4.47 5.52 15.33
CA LYS A 270 -3.37 5.97 14.47
C LYS A 270 -3.60 5.61 12.99
N ALA A 271 -4.09 4.41 12.70
CA ALA A 271 -4.46 4.04 11.33
C ALA A 271 -5.55 4.95 10.77
N TYR A 272 -6.59 5.25 11.56
CA TYR A 272 -7.68 6.15 11.17
C TYR A 272 -7.20 7.58 10.84
N ALA A 273 -6.12 8.04 11.43
CA ALA A 273 -5.55 9.36 11.17
C ALA A 273 -5.07 9.56 9.72
N VAL A 274 -4.93 8.52 8.91
CA VAL A 274 -4.57 8.62 7.49
C VAL A 274 -5.55 9.46 6.69
N GLU A 275 -6.82 9.53 7.11
CA GLU A 275 -7.82 10.41 6.50
C GLU A 275 -7.38 11.88 6.52
N GLY A 276 -6.87 12.34 7.67
CA GLY A 276 -6.33 13.69 7.83
C GLY A 276 -5.12 13.96 6.95
N ILE A 277 -4.27 12.94 6.74
CA ILE A 277 -3.11 13.03 5.83
C ILE A 277 -3.59 13.24 4.38
N ILE A 278 -4.53 12.44 3.91
CA ILE A 278 -5.07 12.52 2.55
C ILE A 278 -5.76 13.87 2.33
N THR A 279 -6.69 14.25 3.23
CA THR A 279 -7.49 15.46 3.07
C THR A 279 -6.64 16.73 3.22
N GLY A 280 -5.70 16.76 4.15
CA GLY A 280 -4.79 17.89 4.35
C GLY A 280 -3.85 18.07 3.18
N CYS A 281 -3.22 16.99 2.69
CA CYS A 281 -2.37 17.02 1.52
C CYS A 281 -3.15 17.49 0.27
N ARG A 282 -4.32 16.90 0.01
CA ARG A 282 -5.16 17.27 -1.13
C ARG A 282 -5.62 18.74 -1.06
N SER A 283 -5.99 19.24 0.11
CA SER A 283 -6.40 20.64 0.28
C SER A 283 -5.29 21.62 -0.11
N ILE A 284 -4.03 21.32 0.22
CA ILE A 284 -2.90 22.13 -0.21
C ILE A 284 -2.69 22.01 -1.73
N MET A 285 -2.74 20.79 -2.27
CA MET A 285 -2.58 20.58 -3.71
C MET A 285 -3.63 21.33 -4.52
N ASP A 286 -4.89 21.40 -4.06
CA ASP A 286 -5.99 22.08 -4.74
C ASP A 286 -5.79 23.61 -4.85
N GLU A 287 -4.96 24.23 -3.99
CA GLU A 287 -4.57 25.64 -4.10
C GLU A 287 -3.69 25.91 -5.34
N TYR A 288 -2.95 24.89 -5.81
CA TYR A 288 -2.00 25.00 -6.93
C TYR A 288 -2.47 24.27 -8.19
N ASP A 289 -3.28 23.24 -8.03
CA ASP A 289 -3.88 22.44 -9.09
C ASP A 289 -5.39 22.20 -8.83
N PRO A 290 -6.23 23.27 -8.97
CA PRO A 290 -7.67 23.16 -8.73
C PRO A 290 -8.37 22.20 -9.70
N GLY A 291 -7.75 21.89 -10.83
CA GLY A 291 -8.25 20.89 -11.79
C GLY A 291 -7.89 19.44 -11.44
N ARG A 292 -7.22 19.21 -10.33
CA ARG A 292 -6.82 17.89 -9.82
C ARG A 292 -6.14 17.00 -10.87
N LYS A 293 -5.28 17.60 -11.69
CA LYS A 293 -4.50 16.90 -12.73
C LYS A 293 -3.33 16.12 -12.10
N ILE A 294 -2.79 16.65 -10.99
CA ILE A 294 -1.75 15.99 -10.20
C ILE A 294 -2.44 15.01 -9.24
N LYS A 295 -2.15 13.75 -9.42
CA LYS A 295 -2.68 12.67 -8.60
C LYS A 295 -2.03 12.67 -7.22
N LEU A 296 -2.80 12.42 -6.16
CA LEU A 296 -2.26 12.15 -4.84
C LEU A 296 -2.06 10.64 -4.69
N LEU A 297 -0.88 10.25 -4.19
CA LEU A 297 -0.52 8.88 -3.90
C LEU A 297 -0.10 8.76 -2.42
N LEU A 298 -0.28 7.57 -1.87
CA LEU A 298 0.39 7.12 -0.65
C LEU A 298 1.35 5.98 -1.04
N ASP A 299 2.58 6.33 -1.35
CA ASP A 299 3.55 5.36 -1.86
C ASP A 299 4.03 4.35 -0.80
N GLU A 300 3.85 4.72 0.48
CA GLU A 300 4.11 3.85 1.61
C GLU A 300 3.09 4.12 2.72
N TRP A 301 2.48 3.03 3.22
CA TRP A 301 1.59 3.08 4.37
C TRP A 301 1.54 1.74 5.10
N GLY A 302 1.13 1.76 6.36
CA GLY A 302 0.93 0.58 7.18
C GLY A 302 1.42 0.73 8.62
N ALA A 303 1.45 -0.36 9.36
CA ALA A 303 1.96 -0.43 10.71
C ALA A 303 3.46 -0.72 10.73
N TRP A 304 4.20 0.00 11.57
CA TRP A 304 5.62 -0.22 11.78
C TRP A 304 5.87 -0.56 13.25
N HIS A 305 6.05 -1.84 13.53
CA HIS A 305 6.34 -2.36 14.87
C HIS A 305 7.86 -2.50 15.11
N PRO A 306 8.30 -2.62 16.39
CA PRO A 306 9.66 -3.01 16.68
C PRO A 306 9.98 -4.36 16.02
N VAL A 307 11.22 -4.47 15.53
CA VAL A 307 11.72 -5.73 14.95
C VAL A 307 11.66 -6.85 15.98
N GLU A 308 11.25 -8.04 15.57
CA GLU A 308 11.13 -9.18 16.44
C GLU A 308 12.46 -9.62 17.06
N ALA A 309 12.39 -10.12 18.29
CA ALA A 309 13.55 -10.60 19.01
C ALA A 309 14.28 -11.71 18.23
N GLY A 310 15.60 -11.59 18.11
CA GLY A 310 16.42 -12.54 17.37
C GLY A 310 16.54 -12.27 15.86
N LYS A 311 15.77 -11.33 15.32
CA LYS A 311 15.89 -10.90 13.91
C LYS A 311 16.83 -9.70 13.79
N PRO A 312 17.55 -9.55 12.64
CA PRO A 312 18.39 -8.40 12.38
C PRO A 312 17.59 -7.09 12.36
N ARG A 313 18.04 -6.08 13.10
CA ARG A 313 17.34 -4.79 13.18
C ARG A 313 17.14 -4.12 11.82
N GLY A 314 18.13 -4.20 10.95
CA GLY A 314 18.06 -3.66 9.59
C GLY A 314 17.16 -4.45 8.64
N GLY A 315 16.66 -5.63 9.03
CA GLY A 315 15.78 -6.46 8.20
C GLY A 315 14.29 -6.15 8.35
N LEU A 316 13.91 -5.37 9.36
CA LEU A 316 12.53 -4.96 9.67
C LEU A 316 11.49 -6.09 9.61
N TYR A 317 11.90 -7.31 9.95
CA TYR A 317 10.98 -8.43 10.05
C TYR A 317 10.00 -8.18 11.20
N GLN A 318 8.71 -8.29 10.89
CA GLN A 318 7.66 -8.27 11.91
C GLN A 318 6.56 -9.25 11.57
N GLN A 319 5.93 -9.81 12.62
CA GLN A 319 4.73 -10.62 12.53
C GLN A 319 3.50 -9.70 12.30
N ASN A 320 2.45 -10.28 11.73
CA ASN A 320 1.17 -9.60 11.50
C ASN A 320 0.05 -10.36 12.22
N THR A 321 -0.72 -9.66 13.04
CA THR A 321 -1.85 -10.21 13.78
C THR A 321 -3.19 -9.80 13.18
N ILE A 322 -4.30 -10.23 13.76
CA ILE A 322 -5.64 -9.72 13.42
C ILE A 322 -5.76 -8.20 13.63
N ARG A 323 -4.95 -7.60 14.53
CA ARG A 323 -4.88 -6.14 14.72
C ARG A 323 -4.36 -5.45 13.47
N ASP A 324 -3.31 -6.00 12.85
CA ASP A 324 -2.75 -5.45 11.60
C ASP A 324 -3.74 -5.60 10.45
N ALA A 325 -4.52 -6.68 10.42
CA ALA A 325 -5.63 -6.83 9.49
C ALA A 325 -6.67 -5.70 9.67
N CYS A 326 -7.04 -5.37 10.91
CA CYS A 326 -7.93 -4.23 11.19
C CYS A 326 -7.31 -2.89 10.76
N VAL A 327 -6.00 -2.67 10.94
CA VAL A 327 -5.29 -1.50 10.43
C VAL A 327 -5.38 -1.41 8.91
N ALA A 328 -5.14 -2.51 8.19
CA ALA A 328 -5.24 -2.53 6.74
C ALA A 328 -6.67 -2.27 6.26
N ALA A 329 -7.65 -2.90 6.90
CA ALA A 329 -9.07 -2.75 6.57
C ALA A 329 -9.56 -1.30 6.77
N LEU A 330 -9.27 -0.69 7.93
CA LEU A 330 -9.60 0.72 8.20
C LEU A 330 -8.95 1.66 7.20
N SER A 331 -7.68 1.42 6.85
CA SER A 331 -6.97 2.25 5.87
C SER A 331 -7.61 2.15 4.49
N LEU A 332 -7.93 0.93 4.02
CA LEU A 332 -8.60 0.72 2.74
C LEU A 332 -10.01 1.32 2.72
N ASP A 333 -10.79 1.20 3.80
CA ASP A 333 -12.10 1.84 3.91
C ASP A 333 -12.00 3.37 3.79
N ILE A 334 -10.99 3.97 4.43
CA ILE A 334 -10.72 5.41 4.29
C ILE A 334 -10.32 5.75 2.85
N PHE A 335 -9.47 4.94 2.20
CA PHE A 335 -9.08 5.18 0.81
C PHE A 335 -10.29 5.14 -0.13
N HIS A 336 -11.22 4.21 0.09
CA HIS A 336 -12.47 4.14 -0.66
C HIS A 336 -13.36 5.37 -0.41
N ASN A 337 -13.48 5.80 0.85
CA ASN A 337 -14.24 7.00 1.23
C ASN A 337 -13.57 8.31 0.77
N GLN A 338 -12.31 8.26 0.32
CA GLN A 338 -11.55 9.38 -0.26
C GLN A 338 -11.18 9.11 -1.74
N ALA A 339 -11.95 8.28 -2.44
CA ALA A 339 -11.67 7.87 -3.82
C ALA A 339 -11.68 9.04 -4.84
N ASP A 340 -12.29 10.18 -4.49
CA ASP A 340 -12.22 11.42 -5.27
C ASP A 340 -10.89 12.19 -5.10
N LYS A 341 -10.07 11.82 -4.10
CA LYS A 341 -8.84 12.53 -3.72
C LYS A 341 -7.58 11.69 -3.91
N LEU A 342 -7.66 10.39 -3.61
CA LEU A 342 -6.53 9.47 -3.63
C LEU A 342 -6.56 8.59 -4.88
N TYR A 343 -5.43 8.44 -5.56
CA TYR A 343 -5.33 7.68 -6.80
C TYR A 343 -4.67 6.32 -6.63
N MET A 344 -3.65 6.22 -5.78
CA MET A 344 -2.84 5.02 -5.56
C MET A 344 -2.41 4.96 -4.10
N ALA A 345 -2.28 3.74 -3.56
CA ALA A 345 -1.71 3.52 -2.23
C ALA A 345 -0.97 2.18 -2.23
N ASN A 346 0.28 2.15 -1.73
CA ASN A 346 1.12 0.97 -1.74
C ASN A 346 1.46 0.56 -0.31
N ILE A 347 0.90 -0.58 0.13
CA ILE A 347 1.20 -1.08 1.49
C ILE A 347 2.66 -1.51 1.62
N ALA A 348 3.28 -1.19 2.71
CA ALA A 348 4.64 -1.58 3.05
C ALA A 348 4.65 -2.76 4.06
N GLN A 349 5.14 -3.97 3.67
CA GLN A 349 5.61 -4.31 2.35
C GLN A 349 5.02 -5.67 1.91
N LEU A 350 5.50 -6.25 0.82
CA LEU A 350 4.86 -7.44 0.24
C LEU A 350 5.13 -8.72 1.04
N ILE A 351 6.38 -8.97 1.45
CA ILE A 351 6.86 -10.21 2.09
C ILE A 351 7.77 -9.89 3.27
N ASN A 352 7.59 -10.57 4.40
CA ASN A 352 8.46 -10.59 5.59
C ASN A 352 8.68 -9.26 6.30
N VAL A 353 8.60 -8.15 5.59
CA VAL A 353 9.01 -6.82 6.04
C VAL A 353 7.79 -5.99 6.39
N LEU A 354 7.82 -5.36 7.57
CA LEU A 354 6.73 -4.49 8.06
C LEU A 354 5.36 -5.18 7.99
N GLN A 355 4.32 -4.51 7.52
CA GLN A 355 2.98 -5.09 7.41
C GLN A 355 2.84 -5.94 6.14
N ALA A 356 3.46 -7.10 6.14
CA ALA A 356 3.56 -7.97 4.98
C ALA A 356 2.29 -8.78 4.70
N CYS A 357 2.02 -9.05 3.42
CA CYS A 357 0.97 -9.98 2.99
C CYS A 357 1.38 -11.44 3.18
N LEU A 358 2.65 -11.76 2.96
CA LEU A 358 3.18 -13.10 3.08
C LEU A 358 4.34 -13.15 4.09
N LEU A 359 4.45 -14.28 4.79
CA LEU A 359 5.67 -14.65 5.47
C LEU A 359 6.29 -15.85 4.76
N VAL A 360 7.60 -15.79 4.55
CA VAL A 360 8.36 -16.77 3.79
C VAL A 360 9.60 -17.14 4.60
N ASP A 361 9.88 -18.40 4.72
CA ASP A 361 11.16 -18.95 5.19
C ASP A 361 11.89 -19.67 4.04
N GLU A 362 12.91 -20.45 4.36
CA GLU A 362 13.70 -21.17 3.36
C GLU A 362 12.86 -22.13 2.50
N GLU A 363 11.79 -22.71 3.02
CA GLU A 363 11.01 -23.75 2.34
C GLU A 363 9.52 -23.43 2.19
N ARG A 364 8.97 -22.53 3.02
CA ARG A 364 7.52 -22.34 3.17
C ARG A 364 7.10 -20.90 2.88
N CYS A 365 5.87 -20.76 2.37
CA CYS A 365 5.19 -19.49 2.18
C CYS A 365 3.82 -19.57 2.83
N ILE A 366 3.49 -18.61 3.72
CA ILE A 366 2.19 -18.54 4.40
C ILE A 366 1.56 -17.16 4.24
N LYS A 367 0.23 -17.12 4.28
CA LYS A 367 -0.57 -15.90 4.22
C LYS A 367 -0.69 -15.28 5.60
N THR A 368 -0.53 -13.96 5.71
CA THR A 368 -0.81 -13.23 6.95
C THR A 368 -2.28 -12.82 7.03
N PRO A 369 -2.78 -12.37 8.19
CA PRO A 369 -4.10 -11.76 8.29
C PRO A 369 -4.28 -10.54 7.36
N THR A 370 -3.21 -9.78 7.09
CA THR A 370 -3.21 -8.67 6.12
C THR A 370 -3.51 -9.14 4.69
N TYR A 371 -2.98 -10.29 4.25
CA TYR A 371 -3.31 -10.90 2.95
C TYR A 371 -4.83 -11.07 2.78
N HIS A 372 -5.49 -11.61 3.80
CA HIS A 372 -6.93 -11.89 3.75
C HIS A 372 -7.77 -10.63 3.66
N VAL A 373 -7.29 -9.50 4.16
CA VAL A 373 -7.95 -8.19 3.96
C VAL A 373 -7.91 -7.80 2.47
N PHE A 374 -6.74 -7.85 1.84
CA PHE A 374 -6.63 -7.54 0.41
C PHE A 374 -7.49 -8.47 -0.46
N ASP A 375 -7.60 -9.74 -0.11
CA ASP A 375 -8.51 -10.69 -0.76
C ASP A 375 -9.97 -10.30 -0.58
N LEU A 376 -10.38 -9.99 0.65
CA LEU A 376 -11.75 -9.60 0.98
C LEU A 376 -12.18 -8.31 0.25
N TYR A 377 -11.27 -7.34 0.13
CA TYR A 377 -11.53 -6.01 -0.41
C TYR A 377 -11.49 -5.90 -1.94
N GLN A 378 -11.11 -6.98 -2.65
CA GLN A 378 -11.09 -6.98 -4.12
C GLN A 378 -12.43 -6.59 -4.75
N ALA A 379 -13.56 -6.90 -4.09
CA ALA A 379 -14.89 -6.61 -4.57
C ALA A 379 -15.17 -5.11 -4.78
N HIS A 380 -14.40 -4.23 -4.15
CA HIS A 380 -14.53 -2.79 -4.31
C HIS A 380 -13.80 -2.21 -5.52
N ARG A 381 -12.85 -2.93 -6.10
CA ARG A 381 -11.98 -2.41 -7.17
C ARG A 381 -12.75 -2.05 -8.43
N GLY A 382 -12.58 -0.82 -8.89
CA GLY A 382 -13.24 -0.30 -10.08
C GLY A 382 -14.71 0.07 -9.86
N ALA A 383 -15.28 -0.25 -8.71
CA ALA A 383 -16.66 0.09 -8.36
C ALA A 383 -16.80 1.59 -7.99
N ARG A 384 -18.00 2.07 -8.01
CA ARG A 384 -18.37 3.43 -7.61
C ARG A 384 -18.48 3.50 -6.08
N ALA A 385 -17.57 4.21 -5.41
CA ALA A 385 -17.67 4.48 -3.98
C ALA A 385 -18.92 5.30 -3.69
N VAL A 386 -19.68 4.90 -2.69
CA VAL A 386 -20.89 5.58 -2.23
C VAL A 386 -20.79 5.92 -0.75
N ARG A 387 -21.59 6.89 -0.30
CA ARG A 387 -21.53 7.35 1.08
C ARG A 387 -21.86 6.23 2.07
N PHE A 388 -20.97 6.08 3.05
CA PHE A 388 -21.09 5.21 4.22
C PHE A 388 -21.06 6.07 5.49
N GLU A 389 -22.13 6.06 6.27
CA GLU A 389 -22.26 6.81 7.50
C GLU A 389 -22.40 5.86 8.69
N SER A 390 -21.45 5.95 9.62
CA SER A 390 -21.49 5.18 10.86
C SER A 390 -22.09 6.01 11.99
N TYR A 391 -23.13 5.48 12.62
CA TYR A 391 -23.72 6.00 13.85
C TYR A 391 -23.35 5.12 15.06
N ALA A 392 -22.30 4.33 14.92
CA ALA A 392 -21.82 3.46 15.98
C ALA A 392 -21.30 4.25 17.17
N ASP A 393 -21.32 3.60 18.33
CA ASP A 393 -20.79 4.15 19.58
C ASP A 393 -19.31 4.53 19.46
N GLU A 394 -18.89 5.55 20.21
CA GLU A 394 -17.51 5.98 20.26
C GLU A 394 -16.71 5.10 21.23
N LEU A 395 -15.53 4.71 20.80
CA LEU A 395 -14.52 4.04 21.61
C LEU A 395 -13.50 5.07 22.10
N THR A 396 -13.32 5.15 23.41
CA THR A 396 -12.26 5.98 24.00
C THR A 396 -11.00 5.14 24.14
N ALA A 397 -9.99 5.42 23.32
CA ALA A 397 -8.64 4.96 23.62
C ALA A 397 -8.08 5.76 24.80
N GLY A 398 -7.40 5.10 25.72
CA GLY A 398 -6.56 5.77 26.72
C GLY A 398 -5.65 6.77 26.03
N GLY A 399 -5.38 7.90 26.65
CA GLY A 399 -4.67 9.03 26.01
C GLY A 399 -3.37 8.56 25.35
N PRO A 400 -2.97 9.16 24.22
CA PRO A 400 -1.85 8.71 23.42
C PRO A 400 -0.58 8.64 24.26
N SER A 401 0.14 7.53 24.19
CA SER A 401 1.53 7.52 24.63
C SER A 401 2.30 8.37 23.61
N ALA A 402 2.43 9.64 23.91
CA ALA A 402 2.91 10.71 23.03
C ALA A 402 4.33 10.51 22.45
N ARG A 403 5.00 9.42 22.77
CA ARG A 403 6.43 9.26 22.50
C ARG A 403 6.80 8.57 21.18
N HIS A 404 5.84 7.97 20.44
CA HIS A 404 6.16 7.19 19.24
C HIS A 404 5.24 7.47 18.05
N CYS A 405 4.37 8.46 18.13
CA CYS A 405 3.61 8.90 16.97
C CYS A 405 4.42 9.96 16.21
N GLN A 406 4.82 9.66 14.98
CA GLN A 406 5.35 10.68 14.08
C GLN A 406 4.31 11.75 13.72
N THR A 407 3.11 11.64 14.27
CA THR A 407 1.99 12.55 14.08
C THR A 407 1.82 13.45 15.31
N ARG A 408 2.69 14.45 15.48
CA ARG A 408 2.46 15.57 16.44
C ARG A 408 1.06 16.18 16.32
N TYR A 409 0.47 16.09 15.15
CA TYR A 409 -0.91 16.47 14.84
C TYR A 409 -1.96 15.75 15.69
N LEU A 410 -1.68 14.53 16.16
CA LEU A 410 -2.61 13.73 16.94
C LEU A 410 -2.46 13.93 18.47
N GLU A 411 -1.38 14.59 18.91
CA GLU A 411 -1.10 14.82 20.34
C GLU A 411 -2.12 15.78 20.98
N GLU A 412 -2.82 16.59 20.19
CA GLU A 412 -3.70 17.66 20.70
C GLU A 412 -5.19 17.32 20.64
N ARG A 413 -5.59 16.16 20.12
CA ARG A 413 -7.01 15.78 20.02
C ARG A 413 -7.25 14.38 20.56
N PRO A 414 -8.29 14.19 21.41
CA PRO A 414 -8.72 12.84 21.74
C PRO A 414 -9.13 12.12 20.45
N PHE A 415 -8.63 10.89 20.26
CA PHE A 415 -9.02 10.08 19.13
C PHE A 415 -10.48 9.67 19.27
N MET A 416 -11.26 9.94 18.26
CA MET A 416 -12.61 9.42 18.14
C MET A 416 -12.61 8.25 17.17
N LEU A 417 -12.44 7.05 17.71
CA LEU A 417 -12.64 5.82 16.97
C LEU A 417 -14.06 5.34 17.24
N ARG A 418 -14.83 5.00 16.20
CA ARG A 418 -16.13 4.38 16.39
C ARG A 418 -15.98 2.87 16.49
N THR A 419 -16.94 2.24 17.14
CA THR A 419 -17.00 0.76 17.24
C THR A 419 -17.07 0.11 15.87
N ALA A 420 -17.82 0.71 14.93
CA ALA A 420 -17.90 0.23 13.55
C ALA A 420 -17.46 1.31 12.56
N HIS A 421 -16.48 1.00 11.73
CA HIS A 421 -16.07 1.76 10.56
C HIS A 421 -16.24 0.92 9.30
N GLY A 422 -16.26 1.57 8.12
CA GLY A 422 -16.37 0.83 6.87
C GLY A 422 -16.40 1.70 5.64
N SER A 423 -16.62 1.05 4.50
CA SER A 423 -16.86 1.68 3.21
C SER A 423 -17.92 0.93 2.40
N ALA A 424 -18.48 1.59 1.40
CA ALA A 424 -19.48 1.00 0.51
C ALA A 424 -19.20 1.35 -0.94
N SER A 425 -19.51 0.41 -1.84
CA SER A 425 -19.41 0.65 -3.28
C SER A 425 -20.47 -0.08 -4.06
N MET A 426 -20.82 0.49 -5.21
CA MET A 426 -21.81 -0.03 -6.14
C MET A 426 -21.20 -0.43 -7.47
N ASN A 427 -21.59 -1.58 -7.96
CA ASN A 427 -21.38 -2.00 -9.34
C ASN A 427 -22.74 -2.47 -9.88
N ASP A 428 -23.36 -1.66 -10.75
CA ASP A 428 -24.75 -1.79 -11.17
C ASP A 428 -25.71 -1.87 -9.95
N ASP A 429 -26.46 -2.97 -9.79
CA ASP A 429 -27.39 -3.25 -8.68
C ASP A 429 -26.74 -4.00 -7.49
N MET A 430 -25.43 -4.28 -7.59
CA MET A 430 -24.68 -4.96 -6.54
C MET A 430 -24.02 -3.96 -5.59
N LEU A 431 -24.43 -4.01 -4.33
CA LEU A 431 -23.81 -3.26 -3.25
C LEU A 431 -22.76 -4.13 -2.54
N CYS A 432 -21.56 -3.60 -2.40
CA CYS A 432 -20.53 -4.16 -1.55
C CYS A 432 -20.31 -3.23 -0.36
N VAL A 433 -20.35 -3.79 0.84
CA VAL A 433 -20.04 -3.09 2.11
C VAL A 433 -18.95 -3.86 2.83
N THR A 434 -17.90 -3.16 3.24
CA THR A 434 -16.94 -3.67 4.23
C THR A 434 -17.12 -2.93 5.53
N ALA A 435 -16.94 -3.63 6.65
CA ALA A 435 -17.02 -3.04 7.97
C ALA A 435 -15.98 -3.68 8.91
N VAL A 436 -15.43 -2.88 9.81
CA VAL A 436 -14.49 -3.28 10.87
C VAL A 436 -15.16 -3.07 12.22
N ASN A 437 -15.24 -4.13 13.04
CA ASN A 437 -15.52 -3.99 14.47
C ASN A 437 -14.20 -3.64 15.17
N CYS A 438 -14.07 -2.37 15.57
CA CYS A 438 -12.85 -1.87 16.20
C CYS A 438 -12.70 -2.26 17.67
N HIS A 439 -13.78 -2.72 18.32
CA HIS A 439 -13.69 -3.18 19.70
C HIS A 439 -12.86 -4.47 19.77
N PRO A 440 -11.83 -4.58 20.61
CA PRO A 440 -10.93 -5.72 20.60
C PRO A 440 -11.65 -7.06 20.87
N THR A 441 -12.61 -7.08 21.77
CA THR A 441 -13.20 -8.32 22.30
C THR A 441 -14.73 -8.39 22.24
N ALA A 442 -15.42 -7.22 22.28
CA ALA A 442 -16.88 -7.24 22.33
C ALA A 442 -17.51 -7.44 20.93
N PRO A 443 -18.40 -8.44 20.77
CA PRO A 443 -19.16 -8.58 19.56
C PRO A 443 -20.23 -7.48 19.44
N ILE A 444 -20.56 -7.12 18.19
CA ILE A 444 -21.63 -6.17 17.86
C ILE A 444 -22.63 -6.80 16.89
N ASP A 445 -23.85 -6.28 16.90
CA ASP A 445 -24.83 -6.52 15.85
C ASP A 445 -24.89 -5.28 14.95
N LEU A 446 -24.39 -5.40 13.72
CA LEU A 446 -24.34 -4.30 12.76
C LEU A 446 -25.64 -4.25 11.96
N ASP A 447 -26.46 -3.20 12.16
CA ASP A 447 -27.63 -2.90 11.33
C ASP A 447 -27.17 -2.13 10.09
N LEU A 448 -27.27 -2.76 8.91
CA LEU A 448 -26.94 -2.18 7.61
C LEU A 448 -28.19 -1.64 6.94
N ASP A 449 -28.49 -0.37 7.17
CA ASP A 449 -29.58 0.34 6.52
C ASP A 449 -29.12 0.90 5.16
N ILE A 450 -30.02 0.87 4.14
CA ILE A 450 -29.77 1.50 2.85
C ILE A 450 -30.80 2.62 2.67
N TYR A 451 -30.31 3.84 2.48
CA TYR A 451 -31.20 4.97 2.24
C TYR A 451 -31.83 4.88 0.84
N GLY A 452 -33.14 4.87 0.78
CA GLY A 452 -33.88 4.85 -0.47
C GLY A 452 -33.93 3.49 -1.18
N ALA A 453 -33.36 2.44 -0.62
CA ALA A 453 -33.32 1.10 -1.19
C ALA A 453 -33.42 0.01 -0.11
N ARG A 454 -33.49 -1.26 -0.55
CA ARG A 454 -33.57 -2.42 0.34
C ARG A 454 -32.70 -3.56 -0.15
N TRP A 455 -32.15 -4.33 0.78
CA TRP A 455 -31.47 -5.57 0.46
C TRP A 455 -32.45 -6.61 -0.11
N ARG A 456 -32.08 -7.24 -1.21
CA ARG A 456 -32.74 -8.43 -1.75
C ARG A 456 -32.02 -9.72 -1.40
N THR A 457 -30.72 -9.70 -1.52
CA THR A 457 -29.84 -10.83 -1.19
C THR A 457 -28.64 -10.30 -0.45
N ALA A 458 -28.01 -11.12 0.37
CA ALA A 458 -26.74 -10.79 1.00
C ALA A 458 -25.86 -12.03 1.16
N GLU A 459 -24.60 -11.90 0.81
CA GLU A 459 -23.53 -12.85 1.09
C GLU A 459 -22.54 -12.20 2.05
N VAL A 460 -22.24 -12.88 3.14
CA VAL A 460 -21.40 -12.38 4.22
C VAL A 460 -20.15 -13.25 4.32
N THR A 461 -18.98 -12.61 4.31
CA THR A 461 -17.68 -13.23 4.53
C THR A 461 -16.94 -12.43 5.60
N SER A 462 -16.35 -13.09 6.59
CA SER A 462 -15.67 -12.41 7.69
C SER A 462 -14.25 -12.92 7.88
N LEU A 463 -13.40 -12.04 8.36
CA LEU A 463 -12.09 -12.35 8.95
C LEU A 463 -12.17 -12.04 10.43
N SER A 464 -11.98 -13.03 11.27
CA SER A 464 -12.03 -12.90 12.71
C SER A 464 -11.12 -13.91 13.40
N ALA A 465 -10.81 -13.68 14.65
CA ALA A 465 -10.05 -14.57 15.48
C ALA A 465 -10.66 -14.66 16.88
N ASP A 466 -10.29 -15.71 17.63
CA ASP A 466 -10.71 -15.95 19.00
C ASP A 466 -9.88 -15.15 20.03
N ASP A 467 -8.75 -14.60 19.60
CA ASP A 467 -7.80 -13.85 20.41
C ASP A 467 -7.27 -12.66 19.61
N ILE A 468 -7.18 -11.50 20.25
CA ILE A 468 -6.66 -10.27 19.62
C ILE A 468 -5.22 -10.41 19.13
N HIS A 469 -4.42 -11.30 19.71
CA HIS A 469 -3.03 -11.59 19.33
C HIS A 469 -2.90 -12.69 18.26
N ALA A 470 -4.03 -13.21 17.77
CA ALA A 470 -4.01 -14.31 16.79
C ALA A 470 -3.29 -13.91 15.51
N HIS A 471 -2.41 -14.76 15.05
CA HIS A 471 -1.62 -14.60 13.84
C HIS A 471 -1.26 -15.97 13.25
N ASN A 472 -0.90 -15.96 11.97
CA ASN A 472 -0.47 -17.16 11.27
C ASN A 472 1.04 -17.36 11.47
N THR A 473 1.43 -18.59 11.76
CA THR A 473 2.83 -19.02 11.86
C THR A 473 3.09 -20.16 10.90
N PHE A 474 4.34 -20.48 10.64
CA PHE A 474 4.67 -21.63 9.78
C PHE A 474 4.15 -22.97 10.31
N ASP A 475 3.96 -23.09 11.63
CA ASP A 475 3.38 -24.29 12.24
C ASP A 475 1.84 -24.27 12.28
N HIS A 476 1.23 -23.07 12.23
CA HIS A 476 -0.22 -22.85 12.21
C HIS A 476 -0.59 -21.80 11.15
N PRO A 477 -0.47 -22.14 9.83
CA PRO A 477 -0.57 -21.16 8.74
C PRO A 477 -2.00 -20.63 8.52
N ASP A 478 -3.01 -21.30 9.02
CA ASP A 478 -4.43 -21.01 8.80
C ASP A 478 -5.19 -20.65 10.09
N ARG A 479 -4.48 -20.22 11.16
CA ARG A 479 -5.13 -19.83 12.43
C ARG A 479 -6.08 -18.65 12.24
N VAL A 480 -5.73 -17.70 11.38
CA VAL A 480 -6.56 -16.56 11.00
C VAL A 480 -6.78 -16.64 9.49
N GLN A 481 -8.02 -16.91 9.09
CA GLN A 481 -8.41 -17.05 7.69
C GLN A 481 -9.84 -16.57 7.48
N LEU A 482 -10.23 -16.35 6.22
CA LEU A 482 -11.60 -15.98 5.88
C LEU A 482 -12.56 -17.12 6.24
N SER A 483 -13.72 -16.75 6.80
CA SER A 483 -14.84 -17.68 6.95
C SER A 483 -15.36 -18.12 5.58
N SER A 484 -16.06 -19.26 5.53
CA SER A 484 -16.89 -19.57 4.37
C SER A 484 -17.96 -18.50 4.19
N THR A 485 -18.23 -18.13 2.93
CA THR A 485 -19.31 -17.19 2.61
C THR A 485 -20.66 -17.76 3.05
N GLN A 486 -21.43 -16.95 3.77
CA GLN A 486 -22.76 -17.29 4.26
C GLN A 486 -23.80 -16.47 3.53
N THR A 487 -24.84 -17.14 3.00
CA THR A 487 -26.02 -16.42 2.49
C THR A 487 -26.90 -16.03 3.66
N GLN A 488 -27.26 -14.75 3.75
CA GLN A 488 -28.23 -14.24 4.73
C GLN A 488 -29.45 -13.69 4.01
N GLU A 489 -30.63 -13.98 4.55
CA GLU A 489 -31.87 -13.45 4.05
C GLU A 489 -32.24 -12.15 4.80
N PRO A 490 -32.36 -11.02 4.08
CA PRO A 490 -32.74 -9.77 4.70
C PRO A 490 -34.19 -9.83 5.26
N ALA A 491 -34.34 -9.41 6.50
CA ALA A 491 -35.67 -9.33 7.12
C ALA A 491 -36.34 -8.00 6.74
N GLU A 492 -37.44 -8.06 5.98
CA GLU A 492 -38.18 -6.86 5.49
C GLU A 492 -37.25 -5.87 4.74
N GLY A 493 -36.22 -6.39 4.04
CA GLY A 493 -35.25 -5.59 3.30
C GLY A 493 -34.16 -4.96 4.16
N ARG A 494 -34.10 -5.29 5.46
CA ARG A 494 -33.03 -4.90 6.39
C ARG A 494 -32.06 -6.04 6.62
N LEU A 495 -30.80 -5.72 6.77
CA LEU A 495 -29.78 -6.70 7.05
C LEU A 495 -29.10 -6.40 8.40
N ARG A 496 -29.04 -7.42 9.26
CA ARG A 496 -28.28 -7.37 10.50
C ARG A 496 -27.21 -8.44 10.48
N VAL A 497 -25.98 -8.05 10.72
CA VAL A 497 -24.82 -8.95 10.72
C VAL A 497 -24.13 -8.92 12.09
N THR A 498 -23.95 -10.08 12.72
CA THR A 498 -23.17 -10.17 13.95
C THR A 498 -21.67 -10.21 13.62
N MET A 499 -20.92 -9.30 14.20
CA MET A 499 -19.46 -9.18 14.02
C MET A 499 -18.77 -9.46 15.35
N PRO A 500 -17.88 -10.47 15.45
CA PRO A 500 -17.01 -10.66 16.62
C PRO A 500 -16.17 -9.41 16.92
N GLY A 501 -15.60 -9.33 18.13
CA GLY A 501 -14.61 -8.31 18.45
C GLY A 501 -13.39 -8.43 17.53
N GLY A 502 -12.78 -7.32 17.14
CA GLY A 502 -11.59 -7.29 16.29
C GLY A 502 -11.77 -7.99 14.95
N SER A 503 -12.92 -7.84 14.31
CA SER A 503 -13.23 -8.54 13.05
C SER A 503 -13.48 -7.59 11.89
N ILE A 504 -13.30 -8.13 10.68
CA ILE A 504 -13.59 -7.47 9.41
C ILE A 504 -14.66 -8.28 8.68
N THR A 505 -15.70 -7.62 8.20
CA THR A 505 -16.80 -8.29 7.48
C THR A 505 -17.08 -7.61 6.16
N ARG A 506 -17.20 -8.40 5.09
CA ARG A 506 -17.71 -7.98 3.79
C ARG A 506 -19.12 -8.51 3.59
N VAL A 507 -19.99 -7.64 3.14
CA VAL A 507 -21.33 -7.97 2.68
C VAL A 507 -21.45 -7.60 1.21
N VAL A 508 -21.86 -8.54 0.36
CA VAL A 508 -22.12 -8.30 -1.05
C VAL A 508 -23.56 -8.77 -1.35
N GLY A 509 -24.34 -7.94 -2.01
CA GLY A 509 -25.70 -8.34 -2.34
C GLY A 509 -26.41 -7.39 -3.29
N LYS A 510 -27.53 -7.84 -3.80
CA LYS A 510 -28.41 -7.01 -4.63
C LYS A 510 -29.29 -6.12 -3.78
N ILE A 511 -29.50 -4.92 -4.30
CA ILE A 511 -30.44 -3.94 -3.71
C ILE A 511 -31.51 -3.53 -4.74
N GLU A 512 -32.66 -3.06 -4.23
CA GLU A 512 -33.78 -2.54 -5.04
C GLU A 512 -34.36 -1.27 -4.46
#